data_eced894b9b3dd5e6565efb3d374b309a
#
_entry.id   eced894b9b3dd5e6565efb3d374b309a
#
_cell.length_a   1.000
_cell.length_b   1.000
_cell.length_c   1.000
_cell.angle_alpha   90.00
_cell.angle_beta   90.00
_cell.angle_gamma   90.00
#
_symmetry.space_group_name_H-M   'P 1'
#
loop_
_entity.id
_entity.type
_entity.pdbx_description
1 polymer ?
#
loop_
_entity_poly.entity_id
_entity_poly.type
_entity_poly.pdbx_seq_one_letter_code
_entity_poly.pdbx_strand_id
1 'polypeptide(L)'
;MTVRIEHDLLGDREIPAEVYWGIHTLRAIENFKISTQKISDVPQFVRSMVMVKKATAQANGKLGAVKPEIAAAIEKACDEVLLNNRCLDQFPSDVYQGGAGTSVNMNTNEVIANLALEALGYEKGRYDIVNPMDHVNASQSTNDAYPTGFRLAVYYSIGELLDKLAVLKNAFAAKAEAFKDVLKMGRTQLQDAVPMTTGQEFQSFQVLLEEEILNLDRTRQLLLEVNLGATAIGTGVNTPKGYAELVVKKLSEVSGLPCKLTENLIEATSDCGAYVMVHGALKRTAVKLSKICNDLRLLSSGPRAGLKEINLPELQAGSSIMPAKVNPVIPEVVNQVCFKVIGNDTTITFAAEAGQLQLNVMEPVIAQCMFETISLLGNAAVNLAEKCVKGITVNREICERYVFNSIGLVTYLNPYIGHHNGDLVGKICAQTGKGVREVVLERGLLSEEELNRILSPENLMNPHL
;
A
#
# COMPACT_ATOMS: atom_id res chain seq x y z
N MET A 1 -9.85 31.74 26.81
CA MET A 1 -8.60 31.09 26.42
C MET A 1 -7.54 32.17 26.30
N THR A 2 -6.36 31.93 26.82
CA THR A 2 -5.21 32.81 26.63
C THR A 2 -4.77 32.73 25.17
N VAL A 3 -4.46 33.87 24.54
CA VAL A 3 -3.98 33.96 23.17
C VAL A 3 -2.63 34.65 23.13
N ARG A 4 -1.85 34.36 22.08
CA ARG A 4 -0.68 35.15 21.70
C ARG A 4 -0.94 35.79 20.34
N ILE A 5 -0.37 36.96 20.10
CA ILE A 5 -0.46 37.63 18.80
C ILE A 5 0.74 37.25 17.96
N GLU A 6 0.47 36.79 16.74
CA GLU A 6 1.49 36.54 15.73
C GLU A 6 1.22 37.37 14.49
N HIS A 7 2.29 37.73 13.77
CA HIS A 7 2.27 38.60 12.62
C HIS A 7 2.83 37.91 11.38
N ASP A 8 2.19 38.12 10.24
CA ASP A 8 2.73 37.80 8.90
C ASP A 8 2.48 38.94 7.92
N LEU A 9 2.82 38.76 6.62
CA LEU A 9 2.64 39.76 5.57
C LEU A 9 1.18 40.27 5.44
N LEU A 10 0.21 39.46 5.86
CA LEU A 10 -1.23 39.77 5.78
C LEU A 10 -1.79 40.42 7.06
N GLY A 11 -0.96 40.62 8.08
CA GLY A 11 -1.30 41.27 9.35
C GLY A 11 -1.40 40.31 10.54
N ASP A 12 -1.83 40.86 11.67
CA ASP A 12 -1.88 40.21 12.96
C ASP A 12 -3.03 39.20 13.09
N ARG A 13 -2.80 38.14 13.84
CA ARG A 13 -3.79 37.14 14.22
C ARG A 13 -3.59 36.67 15.66
N GLU A 14 -4.71 36.32 16.30
CA GLU A 14 -4.72 35.67 17.61
C GLU A 14 -4.56 34.17 17.47
N ILE A 15 -3.55 33.63 18.13
CA ILE A 15 -3.27 32.20 18.17
C ILE A 15 -3.50 31.69 19.60
N PRO A 16 -4.22 30.58 19.83
CA PRO A 16 -4.33 30.00 21.17
C PRO A 16 -2.95 29.77 21.79
N ALA A 17 -2.76 30.17 23.04
CA ALA A 17 -1.42 30.14 23.66
C ALA A 17 -0.89 28.70 23.87
N GLU A 18 -1.81 27.72 24.01
CA GLU A 18 -1.46 26.31 24.25
C GLU A 18 -0.90 25.58 23.04
N VAL A 19 -1.30 25.96 21.79
CA VAL A 19 -0.87 25.24 20.58
C VAL A 19 0.56 25.56 20.18
N TYR A 20 1.19 24.62 19.46
CA TYR A 20 2.55 24.78 18.93
C TYR A 20 2.61 25.30 17.49
N TRP A 21 1.50 25.19 16.75
CA TRP A 21 1.38 25.81 15.44
C TRP A 21 1.14 27.32 15.55
N GLY A 22 1.36 28.06 14.45
CA GLY A 22 1.30 29.51 14.44
C GLY A 22 0.37 30.07 13.37
N ILE A 23 0.64 31.32 12.94
CA ILE A 23 -0.22 32.12 12.07
C ILE A 23 -0.43 31.49 10.68
N HIS A 24 0.59 30.88 10.05
CA HIS A 24 0.45 30.24 8.75
C HIS A 24 -0.47 29.03 8.82
N THR A 25 -0.35 28.23 9.89
CA THR A 25 -1.25 27.10 10.13
C THR A 25 -2.68 27.57 10.41
N LEU A 26 -2.89 28.64 11.15
CA LEU A 26 -4.22 29.20 11.36
C LEU A 26 -4.88 29.56 10.02
N ARG A 27 -4.15 30.25 9.14
CA ARG A 27 -4.68 30.61 7.81
C ARG A 27 -5.01 29.38 6.98
N ALA A 28 -4.19 28.34 7.04
CA ALA A 28 -4.49 27.08 6.36
C ALA A 28 -5.77 26.41 6.88
N ILE A 29 -5.99 26.37 8.20
CA ILE A 29 -7.23 25.85 8.81
C ILE A 29 -8.46 26.65 8.35
N GLU A 30 -8.32 27.96 8.22
CA GLU A 30 -9.42 28.82 7.77
C GLU A 30 -9.73 28.68 6.29
N ASN A 31 -8.67 28.55 5.45
CA ASN A 31 -8.80 28.50 3.99
C ASN A 31 -9.22 27.13 3.47
N PHE A 32 -8.76 26.05 4.11
CA PHE A 32 -8.93 24.68 3.60
C PHE A 32 -9.82 23.87 4.54
N LYS A 33 -11.13 23.95 4.32
CA LYS A 33 -12.17 23.15 5.00
C LYS A 33 -12.86 22.26 3.95
N ILE A 34 -12.10 21.34 3.39
CA ILE A 34 -12.51 20.53 2.23
C ILE A 34 -12.92 19.13 2.67
N SER A 35 -12.15 18.53 3.56
CA SER A 35 -12.42 17.17 4.06
C SER A 35 -12.44 17.14 5.59
N THR A 36 -12.63 15.92 6.13
CA THR A 36 -12.49 15.66 7.59
C THR A 36 -11.10 15.16 7.96
N GLN A 37 -10.25 14.91 6.96
CA GLN A 37 -8.90 14.36 7.17
C GLN A 37 -7.89 15.46 7.40
N LYS A 38 -6.95 15.21 8.30
CA LYS A 38 -5.89 16.15 8.67
C LYS A 38 -4.53 15.53 8.44
N ILE A 39 -3.52 16.38 8.34
CA ILE A 39 -2.12 15.92 8.24
C ILE A 39 -1.72 15.09 9.46
N SER A 40 -2.21 15.41 10.65
CA SER A 40 -2.00 14.63 11.89
C SER A 40 -2.54 13.19 11.83
N ASP A 41 -3.46 12.87 10.91
CA ASP A 41 -3.96 11.51 10.71
C ASP A 41 -2.94 10.60 10.00
N VAL A 42 -1.83 11.19 9.52
CA VAL A 42 -0.70 10.49 8.91
C VAL A 42 0.59 10.79 9.71
N PRO A 43 0.77 10.23 10.92
CA PRO A 43 1.91 10.53 11.79
C PRO A 43 3.27 10.30 11.14
N GLN A 44 3.37 9.32 10.23
CA GLN A 44 4.61 9.06 9.50
C GLN A 44 5.00 10.22 8.58
N PHE A 45 4.02 10.94 8.01
CA PHE A 45 4.31 12.14 7.22
C PHE A 45 4.84 13.28 8.09
N VAL A 46 4.21 13.52 9.25
CA VAL A 46 4.71 14.48 10.23
C VAL A 46 6.15 14.18 10.63
N ARG A 47 6.45 12.93 11.00
CA ARG A 47 7.81 12.51 11.36
C ARG A 47 8.81 12.74 10.24
N SER A 48 8.44 12.41 9.02
CA SER A 48 9.32 12.57 7.84
C SER A 48 9.61 14.05 7.55
N MET A 49 8.63 14.93 7.68
CA MET A 49 8.85 16.37 7.59
C MET A 49 9.80 16.86 8.69
N VAL A 50 9.66 16.36 9.91
CA VAL A 50 10.56 16.72 11.03
C VAL A 50 11.96 16.17 10.81
N MET A 51 12.14 14.98 10.20
CA MET A 51 13.46 14.46 9.80
C MET A 51 14.15 15.40 8.80
N VAL A 52 13.41 15.96 7.84
CA VAL A 52 13.93 16.98 6.92
C VAL A 52 14.42 18.19 7.71
N LYS A 53 13.60 18.73 8.66
CA LYS A 53 13.98 19.90 9.45
C LYS A 53 15.20 19.64 10.33
N LYS A 54 15.35 18.45 10.89
CA LYS A 54 16.55 18.07 11.65
C LYS A 54 17.80 18.03 10.76
N ALA A 55 17.72 17.41 9.59
CA ALA A 55 18.84 17.35 8.65
C ALA A 55 19.26 18.73 8.16
N THR A 56 18.28 19.61 7.86
CA THR A 56 18.55 20.98 7.42
C THR A 56 19.17 21.83 8.52
N ALA A 57 18.71 21.71 9.77
CA ALA A 57 19.32 22.39 10.91
C ALA A 57 20.79 21.99 11.10
N GLN A 58 21.11 20.70 11.01
CA GLN A 58 22.49 20.19 11.09
C GLN A 58 23.37 20.72 9.96
N ALA A 59 22.85 20.77 8.74
CA ALA A 59 23.60 21.29 7.59
C ALA A 59 23.82 22.81 7.71
N ASN A 60 22.78 23.57 8.04
CA ASN A 60 22.84 25.01 8.18
C ASN A 60 23.75 25.45 9.35
N GLY A 61 23.67 24.77 10.49
CA GLY A 61 24.57 25.00 11.63
C GLY A 61 26.04 24.75 11.27
N LYS A 62 26.32 23.67 10.54
CA LYS A 62 27.68 23.33 10.11
C LYS A 62 28.25 24.31 9.07
N LEU A 63 27.40 24.84 8.18
CA LEU A 63 27.81 25.79 7.15
C LEU A 63 27.70 27.27 7.59
N GLY A 64 27.28 27.52 8.85
CA GLY A 64 27.18 28.87 9.40
C GLY A 64 25.99 29.70 8.90
N ALA A 65 25.03 29.07 8.21
CA ALA A 65 23.80 29.77 7.78
C ALA A 65 22.83 30.01 8.94
N VAL A 66 22.87 29.17 9.98
CA VAL A 66 22.16 29.36 11.25
C VAL A 66 23.17 29.26 12.37
N LYS A 67 23.03 30.09 13.41
CA LYS A 67 23.92 30.07 14.58
C LYS A 67 23.89 28.70 15.24
N PRO A 68 25.07 28.19 15.73
CA PRO A 68 25.16 26.84 16.29
C PRO A 68 24.17 26.57 17.45
N GLU A 69 23.95 27.56 18.31
CA GLU A 69 23.05 27.44 19.45
C GLU A 69 21.55 27.32 19.00
N ILE A 70 21.17 28.01 17.94
CA ILE A 70 19.83 27.94 17.38
C ILE A 70 19.66 26.59 16.64
N ALA A 71 20.64 26.18 15.85
CA ALA A 71 20.63 24.88 15.16
C ALA A 71 20.48 23.73 16.17
N ALA A 72 21.23 23.76 17.26
CA ALA A 72 21.12 22.76 18.33
C ALA A 72 19.76 22.74 19.02
N ALA A 73 19.15 23.90 19.24
CA ALA A 73 17.79 24.00 19.79
C ALA A 73 16.74 23.42 18.82
N ILE A 74 16.88 23.66 17.52
CA ILE A 74 16.01 23.07 16.47
C ILE A 74 16.18 21.56 16.43
N GLU A 75 17.42 21.03 16.49
CA GLU A 75 17.67 19.59 16.53
C GLU A 75 17.00 18.93 17.75
N LYS A 76 17.15 19.54 18.95
CA LYS A 76 16.49 19.06 20.16
C LYS A 76 14.97 19.07 20.04
N ALA A 77 14.40 20.12 19.45
CA ALA A 77 12.95 20.22 19.17
C ALA A 77 12.48 19.10 18.23
N CYS A 78 13.26 18.79 17.19
CA CYS A 78 12.97 17.66 16.29
C CYS A 78 13.00 16.32 17.04
N ASP A 79 13.94 16.13 17.96
CA ASP A 79 14.03 14.91 18.77
C ASP A 79 12.81 14.74 19.71
N GLU A 80 12.23 15.81 20.23
CA GLU A 80 10.98 15.73 20.99
C GLU A 80 9.83 15.12 20.16
N VAL A 81 9.76 15.43 18.89
CA VAL A 81 8.75 14.84 17.99
C VAL A 81 9.13 13.40 17.58
N LEU A 82 10.38 13.17 17.18
CA LEU A 82 10.81 11.90 16.61
C LEU A 82 10.95 10.79 17.66
N LEU A 83 11.48 11.09 18.83
CA LEU A 83 11.78 10.10 19.87
C LEU A 83 10.69 10.06 20.97
N ASN A 84 10.12 11.20 21.32
CA ASN A 84 9.16 11.33 22.41
C ASN A 84 7.70 11.41 21.96
N ASN A 85 7.43 11.41 20.64
CA ASN A 85 6.10 11.51 20.03
C ASN A 85 5.33 12.79 20.42
N ARG A 86 6.02 13.87 20.78
CA ARG A 86 5.37 15.14 21.12
C ARG A 86 4.83 15.82 19.88
N CYS A 87 3.71 16.51 20.02
CA CYS A 87 3.13 17.41 19.01
C CYS A 87 2.73 16.74 17.67
N LEU A 88 2.58 15.41 17.60
CA LEU A 88 2.07 14.75 16.40
C LEU A 88 0.62 15.19 16.06
N ASP A 89 -0.13 15.62 17.05
CA ASP A 89 -1.49 16.16 16.95
C ASP A 89 -1.53 17.64 16.52
N GLN A 90 -0.39 18.33 16.47
CA GLN A 90 -0.29 19.76 16.16
C GLN A 90 -0.23 20.05 14.65
N PHE A 91 -0.80 19.18 13.82
CA PHE A 91 -0.88 19.31 12.35
C PHE A 91 -2.34 19.27 11.88
N PRO A 92 -3.14 20.31 12.20
CA PRO A 92 -4.59 20.32 11.99
C PRO A 92 -5.03 20.69 10.57
N SER A 93 -4.11 21.01 9.66
CA SER A 93 -4.43 21.38 8.28
C SER A 93 -5.10 20.25 7.52
N ASP A 94 -6.09 20.56 6.67
CA ASP A 94 -6.71 19.60 5.76
C ASP A 94 -5.67 18.99 4.81
N VAL A 95 -5.83 17.73 4.45
CA VAL A 95 -4.97 17.04 3.49
C VAL A 95 -5.10 17.61 2.07
N TYR A 96 -6.26 18.18 1.72
CA TYR A 96 -6.48 18.92 0.47
C TYR A 96 -6.16 20.39 0.69
N GLN A 97 -5.08 20.84 0.07
CA GLN A 97 -4.58 22.19 0.23
C GLN A 97 -3.92 22.72 -1.04
N GLY A 98 -4.11 23.98 -1.36
CA GLY A 98 -3.37 24.67 -2.41
C GLY A 98 -1.98 25.09 -1.91
N GLY A 99 -1.08 25.46 -2.86
CA GLY A 99 0.25 25.98 -2.52
C GLY A 99 1.34 24.91 -2.44
N ALA A 100 1.18 23.79 -3.14
CA ALA A 100 2.23 22.76 -3.27
C ALA A 100 2.75 22.19 -1.94
N GLY A 101 1.91 22.16 -0.88
CA GLY A 101 2.32 21.69 0.44
C GLY A 101 2.89 22.76 1.36
N THR A 102 2.80 24.04 1.00
CA THR A 102 3.30 25.14 1.86
C THR A 102 2.68 25.13 3.25
N SER A 103 1.39 24.80 3.38
CA SER A 103 0.74 24.70 4.70
C SER A 103 1.39 23.67 5.60
N VAL A 104 1.76 22.50 5.08
CA VAL A 104 2.45 21.45 5.85
C VAL A 104 3.87 21.89 6.21
N ASN A 105 4.60 22.46 5.25
CA ASN A 105 5.98 22.93 5.50
C ASN A 105 5.98 24.02 6.59
N MET A 106 5.10 25.00 6.50
CA MET A 106 5.03 26.08 7.48
C MET A 106 4.53 25.61 8.84
N ASN A 107 3.54 24.71 8.88
CA ASN A 107 3.09 24.08 10.12
C ASN A 107 4.26 23.37 10.82
N THR A 108 5.07 22.62 10.07
CA THR A 108 6.26 21.96 10.61
C THR A 108 7.25 22.99 11.16
N ASN A 109 7.51 24.08 10.42
CA ASN A 109 8.42 25.16 10.85
C ASN A 109 7.94 25.80 12.16
N GLU A 110 6.66 26.10 12.27
CA GLU A 110 6.05 26.75 13.45
C GLU A 110 6.12 25.83 14.68
N VAL A 111 5.74 24.55 14.52
CA VAL A 111 5.80 23.58 15.63
C VAL A 111 7.22 23.40 16.13
N ILE A 112 8.19 23.24 15.23
CA ILE A 112 9.60 23.07 15.60
C ILE A 112 10.18 24.34 16.21
N ALA A 113 9.85 25.54 15.69
CA ALA A 113 10.29 26.80 16.28
C ALA A 113 9.77 26.96 17.71
N ASN A 114 8.50 26.68 17.96
CA ASN A 114 7.91 26.78 19.29
C ASN A 114 8.43 25.73 20.28
N LEU A 115 8.75 24.52 19.84
CA LEU A 115 9.45 23.53 20.66
C LEU A 115 10.90 23.95 20.96
N ALA A 116 11.61 24.56 20.01
CA ALA A 116 12.95 25.08 20.23
C ALA A 116 12.96 26.26 21.21
N LEU A 117 11.98 27.17 21.12
CA LEU A 117 11.79 28.24 22.08
C LEU A 117 11.57 27.71 23.50
N GLU A 118 10.68 26.72 23.65
CA GLU A 118 10.44 26.05 24.93
C GLU A 118 11.74 25.45 25.50
N ALA A 119 12.52 24.74 24.64
CA ALA A 119 13.80 24.12 25.03
C ALA A 119 14.86 25.16 25.49
N LEU A 120 14.76 26.39 25.01
CA LEU A 120 15.60 27.53 25.40
C LEU A 120 15.03 28.34 26.60
N GLY A 121 13.85 27.99 27.11
CA GLY A 121 13.21 28.65 28.24
C GLY A 121 12.41 29.91 27.85
N TYR A 122 12.03 30.05 26.58
CA TYR A 122 11.21 31.17 26.10
C TYR A 122 9.77 30.74 25.86
N GLU A 123 8.87 31.72 25.87
CA GLU A 123 7.46 31.52 25.52
C GLU A 123 7.30 31.27 24.00
N LYS A 124 6.27 30.53 23.63
CA LYS A 124 5.89 30.31 22.22
C LYS A 124 5.58 31.66 21.55
N GLY A 125 5.94 31.76 20.26
CA GLY A 125 5.76 32.98 19.48
C GLY A 125 6.91 34.01 19.61
N ARG A 126 7.94 33.77 20.43
CA ARG A 126 9.15 34.61 20.50
C ARG A 126 10.05 34.40 19.29
N TYR A 127 9.51 34.71 18.12
CA TYR A 127 10.17 34.50 16.81
C TYR A 127 11.34 35.47 16.56
N ASP A 128 11.54 36.44 17.45
CA ASP A 128 12.76 37.22 17.56
C ASP A 128 13.99 36.37 18.02
N ILE A 129 13.75 35.25 18.68
CA ILE A 129 14.81 34.32 19.15
C ILE A 129 14.94 33.13 18.19
N VAL A 130 13.87 32.36 17.95
CA VAL A 130 13.84 31.27 16.97
C VAL A 130 12.72 31.51 16.00
N ASN A 131 13.07 31.89 14.77
CA ASN A 131 12.10 32.24 13.71
C ASN A 131 11.80 31.01 12.85
N PRO A 132 10.50 30.72 12.57
CA PRO A 132 10.11 29.60 11.67
C PRO A 132 10.69 29.71 10.26
N MET A 133 10.78 30.95 9.71
CA MET A 133 11.26 31.19 8.34
C MET A 133 12.78 31.32 8.27
N ASP A 134 13.36 32.19 9.11
CA ASP A 134 14.78 32.55 9.02
C ASP A 134 15.69 31.49 9.61
N HIS A 135 15.20 30.64 10.53
CA HIS A 135 15.98 29.64 11.20
C HIS A 135 15.56 28.20 10.83
N VAL A 136 14.30 27.81 11.07
CA VAL A 136 13.86 26.43 10.82
C VAL A 136 13.76 26.14 9.32
N ASN A 137 13.32 27.11 8.52
CA ASN A 137 13.22 27.00 7.05
C ASN A 137 14.46 27.52 6.32
N ALA A 138 15.54 27.89 7.01
CA ALA A 138 16.75 28.41 6.39
C ALA A 138 17.25 27.48 5.27
N SER A 139 17.70 28.05 4.14
CA SER A 139 18.20 27.33 2.97
C SER A 139 17.20 26.35 2.32
N GLN A 140 15.91 26.53 2.52
CA GLN A 140 14.83 25.67 2.00
C GLN A 140 13.76 26.47 1.27
N SER A 141 13.04 25.78 0.40
CA SER A 141 11.72 26.13 -0.07
C SER A 141 10.75 25.00 0.32
N THR A 142 9.45 25.26 0.28
CA THR A 142 8.46 24.17 0.29
C THR A 142 8.72 23.19 -0.84
N ASN A 143 9.19 23.69 -1.99
CA ASN A 143 9.35 22.93 -3.24
C ASN A 143 10.45 21.85 -3.19
N ASP A 144 11.32 21.89 -2.19
CA ASP A 144 12.30 20.83 -1.94
C ASP A 144 12.06 20.10 -0.60
N ALA A 145 11.65 20.81 0.45
CA ALA A 145 11.42 20.24 1.76
C ALA A 145 10.18 19.32 1.80
N TYR A 146 9.06 19.75 1.22
CA TYR A 146 7.81 18.97 1.19
C TYR A 146 7.93 17.66 0.42
N PRO A 147 8.37 17.65 -0.87
CA PRO A 147 8.51 16.40 -1.61
C PRO A 147 9.52 15.45 -0.97
N THR A 148 10.59 15.97 -0.36
CA THR A 148 11.56 15.14 0.37
C THR A 148 10.90 14.45 1.57
N GLY A 149 10.17 15.18 2.41
CA GLY A 149 9.43 14.61 3.53
C GLY A 149 8.35 13.62 3.08
N PHE A 150 7.65 13.93 2.00
CA PHE A 150 6.63 13.06 1.41
C PHE A 150 7.25 11.74 0.89
N ARG A 151 8.36 11.79 0.16
CA ARG A 151 9.09 10.59 -0.33
C ARG A 151 9.49 9.67 0.82
N LEU A 152 10.09 10.20 1.88
CA LEU A 152 10.46 9.43 3.07
C LEU A 152 9.23 8.79 3.74
N ALA A 153 8.14 9.55 3.89
CA ALA A 153 6.92 9.06 4.51
C ALA A 153 6.32 7.88 3.74
N VAL A 154 6.24 7.98 2.42
CA VAL A 154 5.76 6.88 1.55
C VAL A 154 6.68 5.67 1.64
N TYR A 155 8.00 5.88 1.65
CA TYR A 155 8.98 4.79 1.79
C TYR A 155 8.75 3.97 3.05
N TYR A 156 8.61 4.63 4.22
CA TYR A 156 8.35 3.96 5.48
C TYR A 156 6.97 3.29 5.51
N SER A 157 5.94 3.99 5.03
CA SER A 157 4.57 3.45 4.99
C SER A 157 4.46 2.21 4.11
N ILE A 158 5.21 2.15 2.99
CA ILE A 158 5.32 0.92 2.19
C ILE A 158 6.00 -0.19 3.00
N GLY A 159 7.03 0.11 3.82
CA GLY A 159 7.63 -0.87 4.72
C GLY A 159 6.60 -1.56 5.61
N GLU A 160 5.73 -0.79 6.27
CA GLU A 160 4.64 -1.32 7.08
C GLU A 160 3.63 -2.13 6.25
N LEU A 161 3.36 -1.72 5.01
CA LEU A 161 2.50 -2.48 4.09
C LEU A 161 3.12 -3.84 3.74
N LEU A 162 4.44 -3.90 3.50
CA LEU A 162 5.13 -5.17 3.20
C LEU A 162 4.95 -6.18 4.34
N ASP A 163 5.08 -5.73 5.60
CA ASP A 163 4.86 -6.58 6.78
C ASP A 163 3.41 -7.10 6.82
N LYS A 164 2.43 -6.24 6.55
CA LYS A 164 1.01 -6.62 6.51
C LYS A 164 0.69 -7.58 5.36
N LEU A 165 1.29 -7.40 4.18
CA LEU A 165 1.16 -8.35 3.07
C LEU A 165 1.81 -9.69 3.39
N ALA A 166 2.94 -9.70 4.13
CA ALA A 166 3.58 -10.93 4.58
C ALA A 166 2.67 -11.75 5.52
N VAL A 167 1.87 -11.10 6.38
CA VAL A 167 0.86 -11.79 7.20
C VAL A 167 -0.14 -12.55 6.32
N LEU A 168 -0.66 -11.91 5.28
CA LEU A 168 -1.61 -12.53 4.35
C LEU A 168 -0.96 -13.65 3.54
N LYS A 169 0.25 -13.42 3.00
CA LYS A 169 1.04 -14.43 2.28
C LYS A 169 1.22 -15.69 3.13
N ASN A 170 1.61 -15.53 4.39
CA ASN A 170 1.83 -16.65 5.30
C ASN A 170 0.53 -17.39 5.64
N ALA A 171 -0.61 -16.70 5.72
CA ALA A 171 -1.92 -17.34 5.90
C ALA A 171 -2.27 -18.24 4.70
N PHE A 172 -2.02 -17.79 3.47
CA PHE A 172 -2.20 -18.61 2.28
C PHE A 172 -1.22 -19.81 2.23
N ALA A 173 0.06 -19.61 2.61
CA ALA A 173 1.05 -20.67 2.71
C ALA A 173 0.61 -21.80 3.66
N ALA A 174 0.08 -21.42 4.82
CA ALA A 174 -0.45 -22.39 5.80
C ALA A 174 -1.64 -23.18 5.23
N LYS A 175 -2.52 -22.55 4.46
CA LYS A 175 -3.64 -23.23 3.80
C LYS A 175 -3.18 -24.08 2.61
N ALA A 176 -2.18 -23.66 1.86
CA ALA A 176 -1.57 -24.47 0.80
C ALA A 176 -1.05 -25.80 1.36
N GLU A 177 -0.33 -25.77 2.48
CA GLU A 177 0.14 -26.99 3.15
C GLU A 177 -1.01 -27.83 3.71
N ALA A 178 -2.00 -27.20 4.35
CA ALA A 178 -3.15 -27.91 4.93
C ALA A 178 -4.03 -28.63 3.90
N PHE A 179 -4.04 -28.16 2.65
CA PHE A 179 -4.89 -28.67 1.57
C PHE A 179 -4.09 -29.33 0.45
N LYS A 180 -2.82 -29.65 0.67
CA LYS A 180 -1.93 -30.22 -0.34
C LYS A 180 -2.43 -31.53 -0.96
N ASP A 181 -3.16 -32.34 -0.17
CA ASP A 181 -3.69 -33.64 -0.55
C ASP A 181 -5.19 -33.60 -0.93
N VAL A 182 -5.76 -32.41 -1.13
CA VAL A 182 -7.16 -32.28 -1.48
C VAL A 182 -7.30 -32.13 -2.99
N LEU A 183 -7.70 -33.21 -3.64
CA LEU A 183 -7.94 -33.26 -5.09
C LEU A 183 -9.14 -32.37 -5.44
N LYS A 184 -9.01 -31.58 -6.49
CA LYS A 184 -10.06 -30.73 -7.04
C LYS A 184 -9.99 -30.65 -8.58
N MET A 185 -11.07 -30.21 -9.20
CA MET A 185 -11.08 -29.89 -10.63
C MET A 185 -10.56 -28.46 -10.86
N GLY A 186 -9.47 -28.34 -11.62
CA GLY A 186 -9.01 -27.05 -12.13
C GLY A 186 -9.95 -26.56 -13.25
N ARG A 187 -10.10 -25.23 -13.36
CA ARG A 187 -10.97 -24.60 -14.35
C ARG A 187 -10.24 -23.54 -15.16
N THR A 188 -10.51 -23.52 -16.44
CA THR A 188 -10.14 -22.43 -17.36
C THR A 188 -11.41 -21.90 -18.01
N GLN A 189 -11.57 -20.56 -18.09
CA GLN A 189 -12.80 -19.93 -18.59
C GLN A 189 -14.08 -20.42 -17.86
N LEU A 190 -13.94 -20.80 -16.58
CA LEU A 190 -14.97 -21.41 -15.73
C LEU A 190 -15.46 -22.79 -16.21
N GLN A 191 -14.80 -23.39 -17.21
CA GLN A 191 -15.07 -24.75 -17.67
C GLN A 191 -14.09 -25.73 -17.03
N ASP A 192 -14.50 -26.99 -16.87
CA ASP A 192 -13.65 -28.07 -16.40
C ASP A 192 -12.38 -28.18 -17.26
N ALA A 193 -11.23 -28.25 -16.61
CA ALA A 193 -9.95 -28.46 -17.28
C ALA A 193 -9.37 -29.81 -16.86
N VAL A 194 -8.43 -29.81 -15.92
CA VAL A 194 -7.76 -31.01 -15.43
C VAL A 194 -7.68 -30.98 -13.91
N PRO A 195 -7.56 -32.16 -13.26
CA PRO A 195 -7.32 -32.25 -11.82
C PRO A 195 -6.09 -31.49 -11.35
N MET A 196 -6.19 -30.93 -10.16
CA MET A 196 -5.12 -30.32 -9.39
C MET A 196 -5.42 -30.48 -7.89
N THR A 197 -4.59 -29.96 -7.00
CA THR A 197 -4.93 -29.91 -5.58
C THR A 197 -5.41 -28.50 -5.16
N THR A 198 -6.26 -28.43 -4.15
CA THR A 198 -6.61 -27.17 -3.50
C THR A 198 -5.36 -26.50 -2.90
N GLY A 199 -4.39 -27.28 -2.41
CA GLY A 199 -3.11 -26.77 -1.93
C GLY A 199 -2.33 -26.02 -3.02
N GLN A 200 -2.27 -26.55 -4.25
CA GLN A 200 -1.62 -25.88 -5.39
C GLN A 200 -2.30 -24.56 -5.74
N GLU A 201 -3.63 -24.50 -5.66
CA GLU A 201 -4.38 -23.25 -5.88
C GLU A 201 -4.06 -22.19 -4.80
N PHE A 202 -4.05 -22.57 -3.53
CA PHE A 202 -3.69 -21.67 -2.43
C PHE A 202 -2.20 -21.27 -2.46
N GLN A 203 -1.32 -22.15 -2.90
CA GLN A 203 0.08 -21.82 -3.15
C GLN A 203 0.24 -20.76 -4.25
N SER A 204 -0.59 -20.81 -5.29
CA SER A 204 -0.57 -19.78 -6.32
C SER A 204 -0.93 -18.40 -5.75
N PHE A 205 -1.88 -18.32 -4.81
CA PHE A 205 -2.22 -17.06 -4.11
C PHE A 205 -1.07 -16.57 -3.24
N GLN A 206 -0.37 -17.47 -2.55
CA GLN A 206 0.86 -17.13 -1.81
C GLN A 206 1.91 -16.52 -2.73
N VAL A 207 2.20 -17.15 -3.87
CA VAL A 207 3.22 -16.68 -4.83
C VAL A 207 2.85 -15.33 -5.42
N LEU A 208 1.57 -15.10 -5.76
CA LEU A 208 1.09 -13.79 -6.23
C LEU A 208 1.44 -12.66 -5.24
N LEU A 209 1.29 -12.91 -3.94
CA LEU A 209 1.60 -11.92 -2.89
C LEU A 209 3.11 -11.77 -2.67
N GLU A 210 3.87 -12.85 -2.74
CA GLU A 210 5.33 -12.81 -2.61
C GLU A 210 5.97 -11.98 -3.71
N GLU A 211 5.52 -12.11 -4.95
CA GLU A 211 5.94 -11.27 -6.06
C GLU A 211 5.63 -9.79 -5.81
N GLU A 212 4.46 -9.46 -5.22
CA GLU A 212 4.11 -8.07 -4.95
C GLU A 212 4.94 -7.47 -3.82
N ILE A 213 5.25 -8.24 -2.77
CA ILE A 213 6.16 -7.81 -1.71
C ILE A 213 7.53 -7.43 -2.31
N LEU A 214 8.11 -8.30 -3.15
CA LEU A 214 9.38 -8.04 -3.82
C LEU A 214 9.31 -6.84 -4.78
N ASN A 215 8.21 -6.72 -5.54
CA ASN A 215 8.03 -5.63 -6.49
C ASN A 215 7.89 -4.26 -5.80
N LEU A 216 7.09 -4.18 -4.74
CA LEU A 216 6.91 -2.96 -3.95
C LEU A 216 8.22 -2.55 -3.26
N ASP A 217 8.98 -3.50 -2.69
CA ASP A 217 10.26 -3.21 -2.05
C ASP A 217 11.29 -2.64 -3.05
N ARG A 218 11.34 -3.18 -4.27
CA ARG A 218 12.19 -2.65 -5.34
C ARG A 218 11.72 -1.26 -5.80
N THR A 219 10.41 -1.08 -5.98
CA THR A 219 9.85 0.15 -6.56
C THR A 219 9.97 1.33 -5.58
N ARG A 220 9.81 1.12 -4.27
CA ARG A 220 9.97 2.19 -3.26
C ARG A 220 11.38 2.78 -3.24
N GLN A 221 12.40 2.11 -3.78
CA GLN A 221 13.76 2.64 -3.86
C GLN A 221 13.84 3.92 -4.70
N LEU A 222 12.91 4.13 -5.64
CA LEU A 222 12.80 5.37 -6.43
C LEU A 222 12.53 6.61 -5.56
N LEU A 223 11.99 6.42 -4.36
CA LEU A 223 11.69 7.51 -3.41
C LEU A 223 12.94 8.01 -2.66
N LEU A 224 14.05 7.31 -2.74
CA LEU A 224 15.30 7.67 -2.06
C LEU A 224 16.11 8.73 -2.80
N GLU A 225 15.77 9.03 -4.04
CA GLU A 225 16.33 10.15 -4.78
C GLU A 225 15.51 11.40 -4.47
N VAL A 226 16.18 12.43 -3.92
CA VAL A 226 15.53 13.63 -3.40
C VAL A 226 16.11 14.90 -3.99
N ASN A 227 15.31 15.97 -4.04
CA ASN A 227 15.71 17.29 -4.53
C ASN A 227 16.03 18.27 -3.38
N LEU A 228 16.32 17.82 -2.18
CA LEU A 228 16.60 18.70 -1.03
C LEU A 228 17.87 19.53 -1.28
N GLY A 229 17.73 20.84 -1.18
CA GLY A 229 18.75 21.81 -1.59
C GLY A 229 18.46 22.50 -2.94
N ALA A 230 17.42 22.06 -3.65
CA ALA A 230 16.94 22.67 -4.89
C ALA A 230 16.39 24.09 -4.67
N THR A 231 15.82 24.31 -3.50
CA THR A 231 15.06 25.51 -3.14
C THR A 231 13.87 25.76 -4.08
N ALA A 232 13.73 26.95 -4.65
CA ALA A 232 12.50 27.36 -5.35
C ALA A 232 12.22 26.57 -6.64
N ILE A 233 13.23 26.35 -7.48
CA ILE A 233 13.09 25.78 -8.83
C ILE A 233 14.24 24.84 -9.22
N GLY A 234 15.12 24.48 -8.30
CA GLY A 234 16.28 23.63 -8.60
C GLY A 234 17.60 24.35 -8.77
N THR A 235 17.66 25.67 -8.57
CA THR A 235 18.91 26.45 -8.74
C THR A 235 19.70 26.62 -7.45
N GLY A 236 19.16 26.18 -6.31
CA GLY A 236 19.82 26.31 -5.01
C GLY A 236 19.94 27.73 -4.51
N VAL A 237 19.06 28.65 -4.94
CA VAL A 237 19.12 30.06 -4.55
C VAL A 237 19.01 30.21 -3.03
N ASN A 238 19.81 31.12 -2.44
CA ASN A 238 19.88 31.37 -1.00
C ASN A 238 20.41 30.21 -0.15
N THR A 239 21.19 29.29 -0.73
CA THR A 239 21.89 28.23 0.02
C THR A 239 23.40 28.51 0.10
N PRO A 240 24.07 28.11 1.20
CA PRO A 240 25.52 28.10 1.25
C PRO A 240 26.13 27.13 0.23
N LYS A 241 27.37 27.39 -0.20
CA LYS A 241 28.09 26.48 -1.09
C LYS A 241 28.24 25.08 -0.47
N GLY A 242 27.89 24.04 -1.22
CA GLY A 242 27.95 22.64 -0.78
C GLY A 242 26.81 22.21 0.15
N TYR A 243 25.74 23.02 0.21
CA TYR A 243 24.58 22.71 1.05
C TYR A 243 23.83 21.46 0.60
N ALA A 244 23.53 21.33 -0.70
CA ALA A 244 22.72 20.22 -1.21
C ALA A 244 23.32 18.84 -0.89
N GLU A 245 24.63 18.69 -1.15
CA GLU A 245 25.34 17.43 -0.84
C GLU A 245 25.40 17.15 0.66
N LEU A 246 25.63 18.19 1.47
CA LEU A 246 25.70 18.04 2.91
C LEU A 246 24.35 17.72 3.53
N VAL A 247 23.29 18.40 3.10
CA VAL A 247 21.95 18.20 3.68
C VAL A 247 21.39 16.82 3.34
N VAL A 248 21.60 16.30 2.13
CA VAL A 248 21.19 14.93 1.78
C VAL A 248 21.98 13.87 2.55
N LYS A 249 23.30 14.12 2.77
CA LYS A 249 24.09 13.27 3.67
C LYS A 249 23.51 13.27 5.10
N LYS A 250 23.16 14.45 5.63
CA LYS A 250 22.53 14.57 6.96
C LYS A 250 21.15 13.92 7.01
N LEU A 251 20.37 14.05 5.93
CA LEU A 251 19.10 13.36 5.81
C LEU A 251 19.25 11.84 5.88
N SER A 252 20.28 11.28 5.22
CA SER A 252 20.58 9.85 5.30
C SER A 252 20.96 9.42 6.73
N GLU A 253 21.76 10.23 7.44
CA GLU A 253 22.12 9.96 8.84
C GLU A 253 20.90 10.00 9.78
N VAL A 254 20.00 10.98 9.59
CA VAL A 254 18.81 11.18 10.43
C VAL A 254 17.73 10.14 10.15
N SER A 255 17.50 9.82 8.88
CA SER A 255 16.46 8.87 8.47
C SER A 255 16.87 7.40 8.54
N GLY A 256 18.19 7.12 8.56
CA GLY A 256 18.70 5.75 8.41
C GLY A 256 18.50 5.17 7.00
N LEU A 257 18.17 5.99 6.01
CA LEU A 257 17.94 5.59 4.63
C LEU A 257 19.06 6.09 3.73
N PRO A 258 19.47 5.34 2.68
CA PRO A 258 20.52 5.75 1.76
C PRO A 258 19.98 6.76 0.73
N CYS A 259 19.57 7.95 1.20
CA CYS A 259 19.08 9.02 0.34
C CYS A 259 20.17 9.50 -0.63
N LYS A 260 19.75 9.86 -1.83
CA LYS A 260 20.63 10.35 -2.90
C LYS A 260 20.14 11.69 -3.41
N LEU A 261 21.09 12.60 -3.64
CA LEU A 261 20.81 13.84 -4.34
C LEU A 261 20.56 13.52 -5.82
N THR A 262 19.49 14.06 -6.39
CA THR A 262 19.20 13.94 -7.82
C THR A 262 20.30 14.59 -8.67
N GLU A 263 20.53 14.08 -9.87
CA GLU A 263 21.49 14.68 -10.81
C GLU A 263 21.02 16.05 -11.32
N ASN A 264 19.72 16.23 -11.55
CA ASN A 264 19.15 17.48 -12.04
C ASN A 264 18.07 17.98 -11.09
N LEU A 265 18.45 18.95 -10.27
CA LEU A 265 17.54 19.55 -9.28
C LEU A 265 16.36 20.30 -9.92
N ILE A 266 16.49 20.83 -11.15
CA ILE A 266 15.39 21.53 -11.83
C ILE A 266 14.34 20.53 -12.30
N GLU A 267 14.75 19.44 -12.92
CA GLU A 267 13.86 18.35 -13.34
C GLU A 267 13.13 17.78 -12.13
N ALA A 268 13.86 17.39 -11.07
CA ALA A 268 13.32 16.72 -9.89
C ALA A 268 12.40 17.63 -9.03
N THR A 269 12.39 18.95 -9.24
CA THR A 269 11.48 19.88 -8.57
C THR A 269 10.09 19.88 -9.21
N SER A 270 9.96 19.43 -10.46
CA SER A 270 8.68 19.36 -11.18
C SER A 270 8.20 17.94 -11.47
N ASP A 271 9.10 16.95 -11.53
CA ASP A 271 8.73 15.57 -11.88
C ASP A 271 8.06 14.81 -10.73
N CYS A 272 6.93 14.19 -11.06
CA CYS A 272 6.18 13.29 -10.18
C CYS A 272 6.22 11.82 -10.64
N GLY A 273 7.09 11.47 -11.59
CA GLY A 273 7.17 10.13 -12.19
C GLY A 273 7.41 9.01 -11.19
N ALA A 274 8.21 9.27 -10.15
CA ALA A 274 8.44 8.30 -9.08
C ALA A 274 7.14 7.91 -8.35
N TYR A 275 6.24 8.86 -8.10
CA TYR A 275 4.94 8.60 -7.46
C TYR A 275 4.02 7.79 -8.37
N VAL A 276 4.00 8.09 -9.68
CA VAL A 276 3.24 7.33 -10.68
C VAL A 276 3.70 5.86 -10.71
N MET A 277 5.02 5.63 -10.74
CA MET A 277 5.58 4.28 -10.73
C MET A 277 5.27 3.52 -9.44
N VAL A 278 5.46 4.14 -8.29
CA VAL A 278 5.19 3.52 -6.99
C VAL A 278 3.70 3.19 -6.84
N HIS A 279 2.81 4.12 -7.22
CA HIS A 279 1.37 3.86 -7.14
C HIS A 279 0.92 2.83 -8.18
N GLY A 280 1.54 2.78 -9.35
CA GLY A 280 1.33 1.71 -10.33
C GLY A 280 1.63 0.32 -9.76
N ALA A 281 2.66 0.18 -8.90
CA ALA A 281 2.94 -1.06 -8.19
C ALA A 281 1.88 -1.38 -7.11
N LEU A 282 1.40 -0.37 -6.38
CA LEU A 282 0.29 -0.52 -5.43
C LEU A 282 -1.01 -0.92 -6.15
N LYS A 283 -1.32 -0.32 -7.30
CA LYS A 283 -2.45 -0.73 -8.15
C LYS A 283 -2.32 -2.17 -8.62
N ARG A 284 -1.13 -2.61 -9.06
CA ARG A 284 -0.87 -4.00 -9.45
C ARG A 284 -1.16 -4.95 -8.29
N THR A 285 -0.75 -4.61 -7.07
CA THR A 285 -1.07 -5.36 -5.85
C THR A 285 -2.59 -5.46 -5.64
N ALA A 286 -3.32 -4.34 -5.79
CA ALA A 286 -4.78 -4.32 -5.68
C ALA A 286 -5.46 -5.23 -6.71
N VAL A 287 -5.00 -5.23 -7.97
CA VAL A 287 -5.53 -6.09 -9.04
C VAL A 287 -5.38 -7.57 -8.69
N LYS A 288 -4.19 -7.99 -8.21
CA LYS A 288 -3.97 -9.39 -7.78
C LYS A 288 -4.83 -9.76 -6.56
N LEU A 289 -4.91 -8.86 -5.57
CA LEU A 289 -5.70 -9.09 -4.36
C LEU A 289 -7.19 -9.21 -4.68
N SER A 290 -7.70 -8.36 -5.59
CA SER A 290 -9.09 -8.43 -6.06
C SER A 290 -9.37 -9.74 -6.79
N LYS A 291 -8.44 -10.22 -7.62
CA LYS A 291 -8.55 -11.53 -8.31
C LYS A 291 -8.64 -12.67 -7.29
N ILE A 292 -7.80 -12.69 -6.28
CA ILE A 292 -7.85 -13.71 -5.22
C ILE A 292 -9.22 -13.68 -4.53
N CYS A 293 -9.72 -12.50 -4.18
CA CYS A 293 -11.04 -12.37 -3.55
C CYS A 293 -12.19 -12.83 -4.44
N ASN A 294 -12.13 -12.60 -5.75
CA ASN A 294 -13.12 -13.11 -6.70
C ASN A 294 -13.13 -14.64 -6.72
N ASP A 295 -11.97 -15.28 -6.72
CA ASP A 295 -11.86 -16.73 -6.67
C ASP A 295 -12.39 -17.30 -5.35
N LEU A 296 -12.04 -16.72 -4.20
CA LEU A 296 -12.55 -17.15 -2.90
C LEU A 296 -14.09 -17.06 -2.82
N ARG A 297 -14.68 -16.00 -3.38
CA ARG A 297 -16.14 -15.83 -3.47
C ARG A 297 -16.78 -16.87 -4.36
N LEU A 298 -16.17 -17.18 -5.51
CA LEU A 298 -16.67 -18.18 -6.44
C LEU A 298 -16.56 -19.60 -5.86
N LEU A 299 -15.42 -19.97 -5.33
CA LEU A 299 -15.17 -21.30 -4.74
C LEU A 299 -16.09 -21.59 -3.53
N SER A 300 -16.48 -20.56 -2.77
CA SER A 300 -17.37 -20.68 -1.61
C SER A 300 -18.86 -20.52 -1.96
N SER A 301 -19.21 -20.30 -3.22
CA SER A 301 -20.59 -20.04 -3.65
C SER A 301 -21.54 -21.19 -3.35
N GLY A 302 -22.80 -20.86 -3.06
CA GLY A 302 -23.84 -21.85 -2.77
C GLY A 302 -24.63 -21.52 -1.50
N PRO A 303 -24.95 -22.50 -0.62
CA PRO A 303 -24.30 -23.83 -0.43
C PRO A 303 -24.82 -24.95 -1.36
N ARG A 304 -25.97 -24.84 -1.98
CA ARG A 304 -26.56 -25.94 -2.80
C ARG A 304 -26.55 -25.66 -4.30
N ALA A 305 -26.59 -24.41 -4.70
CA ALA A 305 -26.63 -23.97 -6.10
C ALA A 305 -25.35 -23.27 -6.55
N GLY A 306 -24.22 -23.61 -5.97
CA GLY A 306 -22.91 -23.08 -6.32
C GLY A 306 -21.82 -24.13 -6.20
N LEU A 307 -20.55 -23.72 -6.28
CA LEU A 307 -19.40 -24.64 -6.27
C LEU A 307 -19.20 -25.31 -4.92
N LYS A 308 -19.25 -24.54 -3.83
CA LYS A 308 -19.10 -25.05 -2.47
C LYS A 308 -17.84 -25.92 -2.24
N GLU A 309 -16.77 -25.64 -2.93
CA GLU A 309 -15.50 -26.35 -2.77
C GLU A 309 -14.82 -25.99 -1.45
N ILE A 310 -14.97 -24.72 -1.01
CA ILE A 310 -14.47 -24.25 0.27
C ILE A 310 -15.58 -23.60 1.10
N ASN A 311 -15.34 -23.45 2.39
CA ASN A 311 -16.18 -22.67 3.28
C ASN A 311 -15.35 -21.50 3.83
N LEU A 312 -15.94 -20.31 3.81
CA LEU A 312 -15.41 -19.13 4.49
C LEU A 312 -16.02 -19.02 5.90
N PRO A 313 -15.34 -18.38 6.86
CA PRO A 313 -15.90 -18.11 8.18
C PRO A 313 -17.22 -17.33 8.10
N GLU A 314 -18.19 -17.75 8.91
CA GLU A 314 -19.48 -17.08 9.05
C GLU A 314 -19.35 -15.93 10.06
N LEU A 315 -19.32 -14.69 9.57
CA LEU A 315 -18.99 -13.52 10.39
C LEU A 315 -20.18 -12.63 10.72
N GLN A 316 -21.22 -12.67 9.87
CA GLN A 316 -22.45 -11.92 10.11
C GLN A 316 -23.63 -12.53 9.36
N ALA A 317 -24.85 -12.33 9.86
CA ALA A 317 -26.06 -12.71 9.14
C ALA A 317 -26.10 -11.99 7.78
N GLY A 318 -26.30 -12.74 6.70
CA GLY A 318 -26.12 -12.24 5.33
C GLY A 318 -27.38 -11.70 4.68
N SER A 319 -28.56 -11.83 5.32
CA SER A 319 -29.84 -11.42 4.74
C SER A 319 -30.86 -11.00 5.77
N SER A 320 -31.59 -9.95 5.48
CA SER A 320 -32.74 -9.51 6.26
C SER A 320 -34.04 -10.29 5.92
N ILE A 321 -34.04 -11.08 4.85
CA ILE A 321 -35.22 -11.78 4.33
C ILE A 321 -35.02 -13.29 4.12
N MET A 322 -33.79 -13.74 3.82
CA MET A 322 -33.47 -15.16 3.59
C MET A 322 -32.87 -15.79 4.82
N PRO A 323 -33.57 -16.76 5.50
CA PRO A 323 -33.01 -17.44 6.66
C PRO A 323 -31.70 -18.18 6.33
N ALA A 324 -30.75 -18.15 7.28
CA ALA A 324 -29.47 -18.87 7.20
C ALA A 324 -28.55 -18.49 6.02
N LYS A 325 -28.82 -17.38 5.33
CA LYS A 325 -27.90 -16.88 4.29
C LYS A 325 -26.72 -16.17 4.93
N VAL A 326 -25.50 -16.61 4.60
CA VAL A 326 -24.25 -15.97 4.98
C VAL A 326 -23.48 -15.57 3.71
N ASN A 327 -23.02 -14.33 3.65
CA ASN A 327 -22.31 -13.78 2.49
C ASN A 327 -20.79 -13.73 2.74
N PRO A 328 -19.97 -13.77 1.68
CA PRO A 328 -18.51 -13.68 1.76
C PRO A 328 -18.03 -12.22 1.96
N VAL A 329 -18.48 -11.58 3.05
CA VAL A 329 -18.34 -10.11 3.27
C VAL A 329 -16.92 -9.62 3.34
N ILE A 330 -15.95 -10.45 3.78
CA ILE A 330 -14.55 -10.04 3.85
C ILE A 330 -13.91 -9.97 2.46
N PRO A 331 -14.00 -10.97 1.58
CA PRO A 331 -13.57 -10.80 0.19
C PRO A 331 -14.28 -9.64 -0.52
N GLU A 332 -15.56 -9.39 -0.24
CA GLU A 332 -16.32 -8.28 -0.84
C GLU A 332 -15.75 -6.91 -0.45
N VAL A 333 -15.48 -6.67 0.84
CA VAL A 333 -14.90 -5.38 1.26
C VAL A 333 -13.48 -5.19 0.73
N VAL A 334 -12.70 -6.26 0.60
CA VAL A 334 -11.37 -6.19 -0.03
C VAL A 334 -11.47 -5.83 -1.51
N ASN A 335 -12.43 -6.37 -2.25
CA ASN A 335 -12.70 -5.94 -3.64
C ASN A 335 -12.99 -4.43 -3.71
N GLN A 336 -13.83 -3.89 -2.79
CA GLN A 336 -14.14 -2.45 -2.75
C GLN A 336 -12.89 -1.60 -2.49
N VAL A 337 -12.02 -2.03 -1.57
CA VAL A 337 -10.73 -1.39 -1.33
C VAL A 337 -9.89 -1.38 -2.62
N CYS A 338 -9.80 -2.52 -3.32
CA CYS A 338 -9.04 -2.61 -4.57
C CYS A 338 -9.57 -1.66 -5.65
N PHE A 339 -10.90 -1.51 -5.77
CA PHE A 339 -11.50 -0.56 -6.72
C PHE A 339 -11.16 0.89 -6.36
N LYS A 340 -11.17 1.24 -5.07
CA LYS A 340 -10.76 2.57 -4.61
C LYS A 340 -9.30 2.87 -4.94
N VAL A 341 -8.40 1.90 -4.74
CA VAL A 341 -6.97 2.01 -5.09
C VAL A 341 -6.78 2.24 -6.60
N ILE A 342 -7.52 1.54 -7.44
CA ILE A 342 -7.48 1.76 -8.90
C ILE A 342 -7.96 3.18 -9.25
N GLY A 343 -8.99 3.69 -8.57
CA GLY A 343 -9.44 5.07 -8.72
C GLY A 343 -8.39 6.10 -8.31
N ASN A 344 -7.69 5.86 -7.20
CA ASN A 344 -6.59 6.73 -6.74
C ASN A 344 -5.44 6.79 -7.74
N ASP A 345 -5.13 5.70 -8.43
CA ASP A 345 -4.10 5.66 -9.48
C ASP A 345 -4.43 6.62 -10.63
N THR A 346 -5.68 6.69 -11.03
CA THR A 346 -6.15 7.64 -12.03
C THR A 346 -6.00 9.08 -11.54
N THR A 347 -6.35 9.37 -10.29
CA THR A 347 -6.17 10.69 -9.68
C THR A 347 -4.70 11.10 -9.68
N ILE A 348 -3.78 10.22 -9.27
CA ILE A 348 -2.34 10.47 -9.26
C ILE A 348 -1.82 10.73 -10.68
N THR A 349 -2.29 9.98 -11.66
CA THR A 349 -1.90 10.16 -13.07
C THR A 349 -2.25 11.57 -13.56
N PHE A 350 -3.48 12.04 -13.32
CA PHE A 350 -3.89 13.41 -13.69
C PHE A 350 -3.15 14.47 -12.90
N ALA A 351 -2.94 14.26 -11.61
CA ALA A 351 -2.21 15.21 -10.76
C ALA A 351 -0.72 15.34 -11.17
N ALA A 352 -0.09 14.22 -11.54
CA ALA A 352 1.28 14.23 -12.04
C ALA A 352 1.41 14.93 -13.40
N GLU A 353 0.44 14.73 -14.30
CA GLU A 353 0.41 15.38 -15.63
C GLU A 353 0.12 16.89 -15.51
N ALA A 354 -0.64 17.33 -14.51
CA ALA A 354 -1.06 18.72 -14.33
C ALA A 354 0.05 19.68 -13.90
N GLY A 355 1.27 19.21 -13.63
CA GLY A 355 2.42 20.06 -13.34
C GLY A 355 2.74 20.98 -14.52
N GLN A 356 3.13 22.23 -14.22
CA GLN A 356 3.45 23.21 -15.22
C GLN A 356 4.82 23.85 -14.95
N LEU A 357 5.67 23.90 -15.96
CA LEU A 357 7.01 24.49 -15.90
C LEU A 357 7.85 23.84 -14.78
N GLN A 358 8.37 24.60 -13.83
CA GLN A 358 9.38 24.15 -12.88
C GLN A 358 8.81 23.60 -11.56
N LEU A 359 7.49 23.41 -11.43
CA LEU A 359 6.86 22.90 -10.20
C LEU A 359 5.57 22.15 -10.51
N ASN A 360 5.35 21.03 -9.84
CA ASN A 360 4.04 20.42 -9.75
C ASN A 360 3.34 20.83 -8.44
N VAL A 361 2.25 21.58 -8.56
CA VAL A 361 1.50 22.11 -7.41
C VAL A 361 0.44 21.12 -6.88
N MET A 362 0.28 19.96 -7.51
CA MET A 362 -0.74 18.95 -7.16
C MET A 362 -0.22 17.85 -6.22
N GLU A 363 1.01 17.95 -5.72
CA GLU A 363 1.56 16.97 -4.78
C GLU A 363 0.66 16.68 -3.55
N PRO A 364 -0.07 17.64 -2.96
CA PRO A 364 -0.95 17.34 -1.83
C PRO A 364 -2.01 16.26 -2.12
N VAL A 365 -2.64 16.26 -3.29
CA VAL A 365 -3.60 15.21 -3.65
C VAL A 365 -2.90 13.90 -4.00
N ILE A 366 -1.68 13.95 -4.56
CA ILE A 366 -0.85 12.77 -4.76
C ILE A 366 -0.54 12.13 -3.40
N ALA A 367 -0.14 12.92 -2.41
CA ALA A 367 0.15 12.46 -1.05
C ALA A 367 -1.08 11.81 -0.39
N GLN A 368 -2.24 12.48 -0.46
CA GLN A 368 -3.49 11.94 0.05
C GLN A 368 -3.81 10.56 -0.56
N CYS A 369 -3.78 10.44 -1.89
CA CYS A 369 -4.05 9.18 -2.57
C CYS A 369 -3.04 8.08 -2.21
N MET A 370 -1.75 8.43 -2.05
CA MET A 370 -0.71 7.49 -1.65
C MET A 370 -0.96 6.93 -0.25
N PHE A 371 -1.13 7.79 0.76
CA PHE A 371 -1.32 7.36 2.15
C PHE A 371 -2.64 6.59 2.32
N GLU A 372 -3.72 7.06 1.69
CA GLU A 372 -4.99 6.34 1.68
C GLU A 372 -4.84 4.93 1.09
N THR A 373 -4.20 4.82 -0.08
CA THR A 373 -3.96 3.54 -0.76
C THR A 373 -3.16 2.57 0.10
N ILE A 374 -2.05 3.02 0.67
CA ILE A 374 -1.16 2.17 1.50
C ILE A 374 -1.90 1.69 2.75
N SER A 375 -2.61 2.59 3.43
CA SER A 375 -3.41 2.26 4.61
C SER A 375 -4.52 1.26 4.31
N LEU A 376 -5.31 1.51 3.26
CA LEU A 376 -6.41 0.65 2.85
C LEU A 376 -5.93 -0.75 2.47
N LEU A 377 -4.88 -0.86 1.65
CA LEU A 377 -4.32 -2.16 1.24
C LEU A 377 -3.78 -2.94 2.43
N GLY A 378 -3.02 -2.29 3.31
CA GLY A 378 -2.45 -2.93 4.49
C GLY A 378 -3.53 -3.46 5.45
N ASN A 379 -4.55 -2.65 5.72
CA ASN A 379 -5.66 -3.04 6.60
C ASN A 379 -6.52 -4.13 5.96
N ALA A 380 -6.78 -4.05 4.65
CA ALA A 380 -7.50 -5.09 3.91
C ALA A 380 -6.75 -6.43 3.91
N ALA A 381 -5.42 -6.42 3.74
CA ALA A 381 -4.59 -7.62 3.76
C ALA A 381 -4.66 -8.34 5.12
N VAL A 382 -4.50 -7.60 6.22
CA VAL A 382 -4.60 -8.17 7.57
C VAL A 382 -6.02 -8.67 7.85
N ASN A 383 -7.04 -7.88 7.48
CA ASN A 383 -8.44 -8.28 7.67
C ASN A 383 -8.78 -9.56 6.88
N LEU A 384 -8.31 -9.67 5.62
CA LEU A 384 -8.49 -10.87 4.80
C LEU A 384 -7.80 -12.09 5.44
N ALA A 385 -6.56 -11.91 5.93
CA ALA A 385 -5.82 -12.99 6.58
C ALA A 385 -6.53 -13.49 7.83
N GLU A 386 -6.87 -12.57 8.77
CA GLU A 386 -7.36 -12.91 10.10
C GLU A 386 -8.83 -13.33 10.11
N LYS A 387 -9.67 -12.66 9.33
CA LYS A 387 -11.11 -12.86 9.34
C LYS A 387 -11.62 -13.82 8.26
N CYS A 388 -10.79 -14.14 7.27
CA CYS A 388 -11.19 -15.04 6.18
C CYS A 388 -10.22 -16.22 6.03
N VAL A 389 -8.99 -15.98 5.54
CA VAL A 389 -8.10 -17.05 5.07
C VAL A 389 -7.78 -18.06 6.17
N LYS A 390 -7.44 -17.62 7.38
CA LYS A 390 -7.12 -18.52 8.51
C LYS A 390 -8.26 -19.49 8.86
N GLY A 391 -9.51 -19.09 8.64
CA GLY A 391 -10.69 -19.89 8.94
C GLY A 391 -11.25 -20.71 7.78
N ILE A 392 -10.66 -20.66 6.60
CA ILE A 392 -11.11 -21.44 5.43
C ILE A 392 -11.00 -22.93 5.72
N THR A 393 -12.08 -23.67 5.38
CA THR A 393 -12.11 -25.13 5.33
C THR A 393 -12.44 -25.60 3.92
N VAL A 394 -12.13 -26.86 3.59
CA VAL A 394 -12.38 -27.45 2.29
C VAL A 394 -13.39 -28.57 2.36
N ASN A 395 -14.27 -28.67 1.37
CA ASN A 395 -15.26 -29.73 1.24
C ASN A 395 -14.71 -30.83 0.30
N ARG A 396 -13.87 -31.71 0.87
CA ARG A 396 -13.13 -32.75 0.13
C ARG A 396 -14.05 -33.59 -0.76
N GLU A 397 -15.16 -34.08 -0.24
CA GLU A 397 -16.12 -34.91 -1.01
C GLU A 397 -16.72 -34.19 -2.22
N ILE A 398 -16.97 -32.89 -2.08
CA ILE A 398 -17.48 -32.07 -3.20
C ILE A 398 -16.39 -31.90 -4.26
N CYS A 399 -15.18 -31.60 -3.85
CA CYS A 399 -14.03 -31.45 -4.75
C CYS A 399 -13.77 -32.73 -5.54
N GLU A 400 -13.68 -33.89 -4.84
CA GLU A 400 -13.48 -35.20 -5.47
C GLU A 400 -14.61 -35.58 -6.42
N ARG A 401 -15.88 -35.32 -6.02
CA ARG A 401 -17.03 -35.57 -6.88
C ARG A 401 -16.95 -34.78 -8.19
N TYR A 402 -16.53 -33.53 -8.18
CA TYR A 402 -16.32 -32.75 -9.39
C TYR A 402 -15.25 -33.35 -10.29
N VAL A 403 -14.14 -33.83 -9.71
CA VAL A 403 -13.09 -34.50 -10.49
C VAL A 403 -13.61 -35.76 -11.17
N PHE A 404 -14.19 -36.69 -10.39
CA PHE A 404 -14.60 -38.00 -10.93
C PHE A 404 -15.84 -37.95 -11.84
N ASN A 405 -16.64 -36.88 -11.77
CA ASN A 405 -17.75 -36.66 -12.69
C ASN A 405 -17.34 -35.86 -13.95
N SER A 406 -16.15 -35.31 -13.99
CA SER A 406 -15.72 -34.50 -15.14
C SER A 406 -15.29 -35.34 -16.33
N ILE A 407 -15.75 -34.92 -17.52
CA ILE A 407 -15.28 -35.48 -18.79
C ILE A 407 -13.77 -35.20 -19.00
N GLY A 408 -13.24 -34.17 -18.38
CA GLY A 408 -11.82 -33.79 -18.45
C GLY A 408 -10.86 -34.88 -18.00
N LEU A 409 -11.31 -35.88 -17.22
CA LEU A 409 -10.52 -37.06 -16.85
C LEU A 409 -10.01 -37.87 -18.07
N VAL A 410 -10.73 -37.80 -19.19
CA VAL A 410 -10.32 -38.50 -20.42
C VAL A 410 -8.90 -38.09 -20.88
N THR A 411 -8.48 -36.87 -20.56
CA THR A 411 -7.16 -36.34 -20.88
C THR A 411 -6.04 -37.21 -20.30
N TYR A 412 -6.23 -37.74 -19.09
CA TYR A 412 -5.27 -38.64 -18.44
C TYR A 412 -5.23 -40.01 -19.05
N LEU A 413 -6.27 -40.39 -19.79
CA LEU A 413 -6.39 -41.67 -20.47
C LEU A 413 -5.82 -41.66 -21.91
N ASN A 414 -5.76 -40.49 -22.53
CA ASN A 414 -5.30 -40.31 -23.91
C ASN A 414 -3.94 -40.94 -24.22
N PRO A 415 -2.91 -40.93 -23.34
CA PRO A 415 -1.65 -41.64 -23.58
C PRO A 415 -1.79 -43.16 -23.72
N TYR A 416 -2.86 -43.72 -23.15
CA TYR A 416 -3.08 -45.17 -23.11
C TYR A 416 -4.08 -45.64 -24.17
N ILE A 417 -5.12 -44.86 -24.46
CA ILE A 417 -6.20 -45.22 -25.37
C ILE A 417 -6.12 -44.50 -26.73
N GLY A 418 -5.26 -43.50 -26.86
CA GLY A 418 -5.14 -42.64 -28.04
C GLY A 418 -6.23 -41.54 -28.13
N HIS A 419 -5.92 -40.43 -28.77
CA HIS A 419 -6.85 -39.27 -28.89
C HIS A 419 -8.18 -39.63 -29.52
N HIS A 420 -8.21 -40.48 -30.58
CA HIS A 420 -9.44 -40.87 -31.24
C HIS A 420 -10.44 -41.54 -30.26
N ASN A 421 -9.96 -42.47 -29.46
CA ASN A 421 -10.80 -43.10 -28.44
C ASN A 421 -11.18 -42.13 -27.32
N GLY A 422 -10.26 -41.22 -26.95
CA GLY A 422 -10.53 -40.16 -25.98
C GLY A 422 -11.69 -39.26 -26.44
N ASP A 423 -11.67 -38.79 -27.67
CA ASP A 423 -12.74 -38.00 -28.25
C ASP A 423 -14.09 -38.74 -28.28
N LEU A 424 -14.04 -40.03 -28.62
CA LEU A 424 -15.23 -40.89 -28.62
C LEU A 424 -15.81 -41.08 -27.22
N VAL A 425 -14.97 -41.35 -26.23
CA VAL A 425 -15.38 -41.44 -24.82
C VAL A 425 -15.99 -40.13 -24.35
N GLY A 426 -15.33 -39.02 -24.61
CA GLY A 426 -15.84 -37.69 -24.24
C GLY A 426 -17.20 -37.39 -24.87
N LYS A 427 -17.38 -37.72 -26.15
CA LYS A 427 -18.69 -37.55 -26.85
C LYS A 427 -19.80 -38.40 -26.24
N ILE A 428 -19.49 -39.69 -25.93
CA ILE A 428 -20.48 -40.57 -25.30
C ILE A 428 -20.84 -40.05 -23.88
N CYS A 429 -19.86 -39.68 -23.07
CA CYS A 429 -20.14 -39.07 -21.76
C CYS A 429 -21.05 -37.85 -21.86
N ALA A 430 -20.77 -36.92 -22.78
CA ALA A 430 -21.57 -35.71 -22.98
C ALA A 430 -22.99 -35.99 -23.42
N GLN A 431 -23.21 -37.04 -24.26
CA GLN A 431 -24.53 -37.39 -24.80
C GLN A 431 -25.38 -38.22 -23.83
N THR A 432 -24.74 -39.03 -23.00
CA THR A 432 -25.42 -40.04 -22.17
C THR A 432 -25.46 -39.69 -20.70
N GLY A 433 -24.61 -38.76 -20.26
CA GLY A 433 -24.42 -38.46 -18.83
C GLY A 433 -23.60 -39.53 -18.06
N LYS A 434 -23.09 -40.57 -18.75
CA LYS A 434 -22.22 -41.57 -18.12
C LYS A 434 -20.87 -40.99 -17.74
N GLY A 435 -20.28 -41.56 -16.68
CA GLY A 435 -18.92 -41.22 -16.27
C GLY A 435 -17.85 -41.79 -17.22
N VAL A 436 -16.68 -41.13 -17.27
CA VAL A 436 -15.54 -41.57 -18.11
C VAL A 436 -15.15 -42.99 -17.82
N ARG A 437 -15.05 -43.39 -16.55
CA ARG A 437 -14.72 -44.73 -16.10
C ARG A 437 -15.68 -45.78 -16.67
N GLU A 438 -16.98 -45.50 -16.58
CA GLU A 438 -18.04 -46.39 -17.06
C GLU A 438 -17.91 -46.64 -18.57
N VAL A 439 -17.79 -45.59 -19.35
CA VAL A 439 -17.68 -45.68 -20.80
C VAL A 439 -16.43 -46.39 -21.27
N VAL A 440 -15.28 -46.16 -20.61
CA VAL A 440 -14.01 -46.82 -20.92
C VAL A 440 -14.08 -48.33 -20.67
N LEU A 441 -14.70 -48.77 -19.57
CA LEU A 441 -14.92 -50.18 -19.25
C LEU A 441 -15.92 -50.82 -20.20
N GLU A 442 -17.05 -50.22 -20.48
CA GLU A 442 -18.05 -50.74 -21.42
C GLU A 442 -17.49 -50.97 -22.83
N ARG A 443 -16.52 -50.13 -23.23
CA ARG A 443 -15.87 -50.24 -24.53
C ARG A 443 -14.64 -51.14 -24.54
N GLY A 444 -14.26 -51.67 -23.38
CA GLY A 444 -13.09 -52.53 -23.24
C GLY A 444 -11.76 -51.87 -23.62
N LEU A 445 -11.64 -50.55 -23.44
CA LEU A 445 -10.46 -49.76 -23.80
C LEU A 445 -9.32 -49.94 -22.80
N LEU A 446 -9.64 -50.15 -21.52
CA LEU A 446 -8.74 -50.42 -20.42
C LEU A 446 -9.41 -51.36 -19.43
N SER A 447 -8.59 -52.12 -18.69
CA SER A 447 -9.05 -52.92 -17.55
C SER A 447 -9.39 -52.02 -16.34
N GLU A 448 -10.14 -52.58 -15.40
CA GLU A 448 -10.47 -51.88 -14.16
C GLU A 448 -9.20 -51.58 -13.32
N GLU A 449 -8.23 -52.48 -13.35
CA GLU A 449 -6.95 -52.35 -12.66
C GLU A 449 -6.12 -51.17 -13.23
N GLU A 450 -6.03 -51.10 -14.58
CA GLU A 450 -5.36 -49.98 -15.26
C GLU A 450 -6.03 -48.65 -14.97
N LEU A 451 -7.37 -48.59 -15.01
CA LEU A 451 -8.13 -47.36 -14.68
C LEU A 451 -7.90 -46.95 -13.23
N ASN A 452 -7.89 -47.89 -12.29
CA ASN A 452 -7.63 -47.56 -10.87
C ASN A 452 -6.22 -47.00 -10.67
N ARG A 453 -5.23 -47.51 -11.41
CA ARG A 453 -3.88 -47.00 -11.37
C ARG A 453 -3.77 -45.61 -12.01
N ILE A 454 -4.31 -45.41 -13.20
CA ILE A 454 -4.19 -44.16 -13.96
C ILE A 454 -4.98 -43.03 -13.29
N LEU A 455 -6.19 -43.32 -12.83
CA LEU A 455 -7.08 -42.36 -12.17
C LEU A 455 -6.95 -42.37 -10.64
N SER A 456 -5.87 -42.91 -10.10
CA SER A 456 -5.63 -42.80 -8.66
C SER A 456 -5.43 -41.37 -8.25
N PRO A 457 -5.89 -40.94 -7.07
CA PRO A 457 -5.66 -39.59 -6.55
C PRO A 457 -4.18 -39.19 -6.60
N GLU A 458 -3.28 -40.08 -6.28
CA GLU A 458 -1.84 -39.84 -6.31
C GLU A 458 -1.33 -39.47 -7.71
N ASN A 459 -1.76 -40.23 -8.75
CA ASN A 459 -1.37 -39.95 -10.14
C ASN A 459 -2.07 -38.64 -10.67
N LEU A 460 -3.32 -38.40 -10.28
CA LEU A 460 -4.02 -37.18 -10.67
C LEU A 460 -3.45 -35.91 -10.04
N MET A 461 -2.89 -36.01 -8.82
CA MET A 461 -2.22 -34.91 -8.14
C MET A 461 -0.81 -34.62 -8.65
N ASN A 462 -0.12 -35.63 -9.14
CA ASN A 462 1.27 -35.56 -9.63
C ASN A 462 1.39 -36.23 -11.01
N PRO A 463 0.80 -35.67 -12.07
CA PRO A 463 0.79 -36.29 -13.38
C PRO A 463 2.19 -36.25 -14.00
N HIS A 464 2.86 -37.40 -14.01
CA HIS A 464 4.09 -37.62 -14.77
C HIS A 464 3.85 -38.79 -15.77
N LEU A 465 4.25 -38.55 -17.02
CA LEU A 465 4.26 -39.60 -18.05
C LEU A 465 5.44 -40.55 -17.85
#